data_87a6fa841756d4315cebe5b1eb2d09df
#
_entry.id   87a6fa841756d4315cebe5b1eb2d09df
#
_cell.length_a   1.000
_cell.length_b   1.000
_cell.length_c   1.000
_cell.angle_alpha   90.00
_cell.angle_beta   90.00
_cell.angle_gamma   90.00
#
_symmetry.space_group_name_H-M   'P 1'
#
loop_
_entity.id
_entity.type
_entity.pdbx_description
1 polymer ?
#
loop_
_entity_poly.entity_id
_entity_poly.type
_entity_poly.pdbx_seq_one_letter_code
_entity_poly.pdbx_strand_id
1 'polypeptide(L)'
;MVEFTEEYKARTAVGANVAERACEEYLSGRKDISYYKLGFDETNNNISEFYKVPKVFRGIPDFLVISNKAYLLECKGFKHKLKLKLDDMQSYNFWNNITKMYVFIYSTMDKRHKIIEYDKLCDIAYTCKMNYYQDNGKGYYEIDWRLI
;
A
#
# COMPACT_ATOMS: atom_id res chain seq x y z
N MET A 1 9.59 -21.61 11.00
CA MET A 1 8.33 -20.86 10.82
C MET A 1 8.47 -19.48 11.43
N VAL A 2 8.05 -18.45 10.74
CA VAL A 2 8.09 -17.09 11.27
C VAL A 2 6.83 -16.83 12.11
N GLU A 3 7.01 -16.44 13.35
CA GLU A 3 5.90 -16.02 14.22
C GLU A 3 5.81 -14.50 14.19
N PHE A 4 4.60 -14.00 13.96
CA PHE A 4 4.33 -12.57 14.03
C PHE A 4 3.81 -12.18 15.40
N THR A 5 4.23 -11.01 15.88
CA THR A 5 3.71 -10.46 17.13
C THR A 5 2.21 -10.15 17.01
N GLU A 6 1.51 -10.13 18.13
CA GLU A 6 0.08 -9.75 18.15
C GLU A 6 -0.11 -8.32 17.64
N GLU A 7 0.82 -7.42 17.95
CA GLU A 7 0.80 -6.06 17.42
C GLU A 7 0.89 -6.04 15.88
N TYR A 8 1.79 -6.82 15.30
CA TYR A 8 1.92 -6.96 13.86
C TYR A 8 0.66 -7.52 13.23
N LYS A 9 0.10 -8.59 13.80
CA LYS A 9 -1.15 -9.20 13.33
C LYS A 9 -2.30 -8.20 13.36
N ALA A 10 -2.41 -7.43 14.43
CA ALA A 10 -3.45 -6.40 14.57
C ALA A 10 -3.31 -5.31 13.50
N ARG A 11 -2.06 -4.85 13.22
CA ARG A 11 -1.81 -3.84 12.19
C ARG A 11 -2.17 -4.32 10.79
N THR A 12 -1.82 -5.57 10.45
CA THR A 12 -2.02 -6.12 9.11
C THR A 12 -3.43 -6.62 8.87
N ALA A 13 -4.15 -7.03 9.92
CA ALA A 13 -5.53 -7.49 9.82
C ALA A 13 -6.51 -6.35 9.56
N VAL A 14 -6.18 -5.12 9.99
CA VAL A 14 -7.06 -3.96 9.88
C VAL A 14 -6.72 -3.15 8.63
N GLY A 15 -7.65 -3.06 7.70
CA GLY A 15 -7.62 -2.11 6.60
C GLY A 15 -7.03 -2.60 5.28
N ALA A 16 -6.02 -3.49 5.28
CA ALA A 16 -5.37 -3.92 4.03
C ALA A 16 -6.36 -4.57 3.06
N ASN A 17 -7.10 -5.59 3.51
CA ASN A 17 -8.10 -6.25 2.67
C ASN A 17 -9.29 -5.36 2.34
N VAL A 18 -9.66 -4.46 3.24
CA VAL A 18 -10.76 -3.51 3.03
C VAL A 18 -10.39 -2.51 1.93
N ALA A 19 -9.17 -1.96 1.98
CA ALA A 19 -8.69 -1.01 0.98
C ALA A 19 -8.55 -1.66 -0.40
N GLU A 20 -7.98 -2.87 -0.49
CA GLU A 20 -7.88 -3.61 -1.75
C GLU A 20 -9.26 -3.90 -2.35
N ARG A 21 -10.20 -4.31 -1.52
CA ARG A 21 -11.56 -4.59 -1.96
C ARG A 21 -12.25 -3.33 -2.47
N ALA A 22 -12.13 -2.23 -1.76
CA ALA A 22 -12.66 -0.93 -2.19
C ALA A 22 -12.03 -0.47 -3.51
N CYS A 23 -10.73 -0.68 -3.67
CA CYS A 23 -10.01 -0.36 -4.89
C CYS A 23 -10.50 -1.22 -6.06
N GLU A 24 -10.64 -2.51 -5.87
CA GLU A 24 -11.12 -3.42 -6.91
C GLU A 24 -12.55 -3.11 -7.33
N GLU A 25 -13.43 -2.76 -6.39
CA GLU A 25 -14.79 -2.27 -6.70
C GLU A 25 -14.73 -1.01 -7.54
N TYR A 26 -13.87 -0.05 -7.20
CA TYR A 26 -13.67 1.17 -7.96
C TYR A 26 -13.18 0.87 -9.38
N LEU A 27 -12.17 0.01 -9.52
CA LEU A 27 -11.59 -0.34 -10.82
C LEU A 27 -12.58 -1.11 -11.70
N SER A 28 -13.29 -2.08 -11.13
CA SER A 28 -14.27 -2.89 -11.87
C SER A 28 -15.48 -2.09 -12.31
N GLY A 29 -15.79 -1.00 -11.65
CA GLY A 29 -16.86 -0.07 -12.05
C GLY A 29 -16.48 0.86 -13.20
N ARG A 30 -15.19 0.92 -13.59
CA ARG A 30 -14.69 1.76 -14.68
C ARG A 30 -14.65 0.97 -15.98
N LYS A 31 -15.36 1.44 -17.01
CA LYS A 31 -15.40 0.77 -18.32
C LYS A 31 -14.24 1.17 -19.24
N ASP A 32 -13.54 2.24 -18.90
CA ASP A 32 -12.46 2.83 -19.71
C ASP A 32 -11.07 2.27 -19.36
N ILE A 33 -10.99 1.34 -18.41
CA ILE A 33 -9.73 0.75 -17.97
C ILE A 33 -9.79 -0.77 -17.93
N SER A 34 -8.61 -1.38 -18.01
CA SER A 34 -8.38 -2.79 -17.65
C SER A 34 -7.45 -2.82 -16.45
N TYR A 35 -7.53 -3.85 -15.61
CA TYR A 35 -6.62 -3.98 -14.48
C TYR A 35 -6.26 -5.43 -14.22
N TYR A 36 -5.10 -5.63 -13.62
CA TYR A 36 -4.58 -6.94 -13.22
C TYR A 36 -4.12 -6.87 -11.78
N LYS A 37 -4.55 -7.82 -10.97
CA LYS A 37 -4.08 -7.94 -9.60
C LYS A 37 -2.67 -8.50 -9.61
N LEU A 38 -1.76 -7.85 -8.90
CA LEU A 38 -0.37 -8.26 -8.76
C LEU A 38 -0.12 -8.71 -7.32
N GLY A 39 1.11 -9.09 -7.06
CA GLY A 39 1.61 -9.29 -5.72
C GLY A 39 1.61 -10.73 -5.24
N PHE A 40 2.22 -10.89 -4.09
CA PHE A 40 2.35 -12.16 -3.38
C PHE A 40 1.59 -12.05 -2.07
N ASP A 41 0.69 -12.99 -1.83
CA ASP A 41 -0.18 -12.98 -0.66
C ASP A 41 0.34 -13.98 0.38
N GLU A 42 0.69 -13.48 1.57
CA GLU A 42 1.12 -14.32 2.69
C GLU A 42 0.04 -15.32 3.12
N THR A 43 -1.24 -14.99 2.91
CA THR A 43 -2.35 -15.86 3.33
C THR A 43 -2.56 -17.04 2.41
N ASN A 44 -2.16 -16.92 1.14
CA ASN A 44 -2.34 -17.96 0.12
C ASN A 44 -1.11 -18.82 -0.09
N ASN A 45 0.05 -18.39 0.43
CA ASN A 45 1.32 -19.08 0.29
C ASN A 45 1.87 -19.50 1.66
N ASN A 46 2.69 -20.54 1.67
CA ASN A 46 3.46 -20.87 2.85
C ASN A 46 4.36 -19.68 3.21
N ILE A 47 4.34 -19.22 4.48
CA ILE A 47 5.11 -18.07 4.95
C ILE A 47 6.60 -18.22 4.62
N SER A 48 7.17 -19.43 4.78
CA SER A 48 8.58 -19.66 4.48
C SER A 48 8.89 -19.48 3.00
N GLU A 49 7.99 -19.83 2.11
CA GLU A 49 8.15 -19.61 0.67
C GLU A 49 7.98 -18.13 0.31
N PHE A 50 7.05 -17.44 0.94
CA PHE A 50 6.86 -16.01 0.78
C PHE A 50 8.16 -15.25 1.08
N TYR A 51 8.86 -15.60 2.15
CA TYR A 51 10.11 -14.93 2.51
C TYR A 51 11.32 -15.34 1.67
N LYS A 52 11.20 -16.36 0.82
CA LYS A 52 12.20 -16.67 -0.22
C LYS A 52 12.11 -15.70 -1.40
N VAL A 53 10.99 -15.07 -1.60
CA VAL A 53 10.81 -14.06 -2.65
C VAL A 53 11.62 -12.82 -2.28
N PRO A 54 12.43 -12.25 -3.20
CA PRO A 54 13.16 -11.02 -2.92
C PRO A 54 12.24 -9.91 -2.43
N LYS A 55 12.72 -9.12 -1.48
CA LYS A 55 11.93 -8.06 -0.82
C LYS A 55 11.27 -7.10 -1.81
N VAL A 56 11.98 -6.74 -2.89
CA VAL A 56 11.45 -5.84 -3.91
C VAL A 56 10.21 -6.41 -4.60
N PHE A 57 10.19 -7.72 -4.86
CA PHE A 57 9.02 -8.39 -5.45
C PHE A 57 7.88 -8.55 -4.46
N ARG A 58 8.18 -8.80 -3.18
CA ARG A 58 7.15 -8.84 -2.13
C ARG A 58 6.44 -7.50 -1.96
N GLY A 59 7.15 -6.40 -2.25
CA GLY A 59 6.61 -5.05 -2.20
C GLY A 59 6.06 -4.53 -3.52
N ILE A 60 5.78 -5.41 -4.49
CA ILE A 60 5.14 -4.97 -5.74
C ILE A 60 3.77 -4.37 -5.44
N PRO A 61 3.38 -3.25 -6.11
CA PRO A 61 2.07 -2.67 -5.93
C PRO A 61 0.92 -3.65 -6.23
N ASP A 62 -0.25 -3.38 -5.68
CA ASP A 62 -1.39 -4.31 -5.72
C ASP A 62 -1.97 -4.52 -7.11
N PHE A 63 -1.96 -3.50 -7.96
CA PHE A 63 -2.58 -3.55 -9.28
C PHE A 63 -1.72 -2.92 -10.36
N LEU A 64 -1.79 -3.52 -11.55
CA LEU A 64 -1.41 -2.87 -12.81
C LEU A 64 -2.69 -2.40 -13.49
N VAL A 65 -2.78 -1.12 -13.78
CA VAL A 65 -3.95 -0.50 -14.41
C VAL A 65 -3.56 0.00 -15.79
N ILE A 66 -4.39 -0.30 -16.77
CA ILE A 66 -4.19 0.08 -18.17
C ILE A 66 -5.37 0.92 -18.64
N SER A 67 -5.06 2.17 -19.01
CA SER A 67 -5.98 3.06 -19.72
C SER A 67 -5.28 3.53 -21.01
N ASN A 68 -5.10 4.82 -21.21
CA ASN A 68 -4.24 5.31 -22.30
C ASN A 68 -2.77 4.92 -22.07
N LYS A 69 -2.37 4.79 -20.81
CA LYS A 69 -1.05 4.35 -20.37
C LYS A 69 -1.20 3.33 -19.26
N ALA A 70 -0.17 2.53 -19.06
CA ALA A 70 -0.11 1.62 -17.91
C ALA A 70 0.46 2.36 -16.70
N TYR A 71 -0.10 2.09 -15.53
CA TYR A 71 0.44 2.58 -14.27
C TYR A 71 0.21 1.57 -13.15
N LEU A 72 1.01 1.67 -12.11
CA LEU A 72 0.89 0.83 -10.93
C LEU A 72 0.01 1.53 -9.88
N LEU A 73 -0.75 0.75 -9.15
CA LEU A 73 -1.66 1.27 -8.12
C LEU A 73 -1.51 0.44 -6.84
N GLU A 74 -1.09 1.10 -5.78
CA GLU A 74 -0.99 0.53 -4.44
C GLU A 74 -2.20 0.93 -3.62
N CYS A 75 -2.72 0.01 -2.81
CA CYS A 75 -3.86 0.26 -1.93
C CYS A 75 -3.40 0.42 -0.49
N LYS A 76 -3.79 1.51 0.14
CA LYS A 76 -3.52 1.79 1.55
C LYS A 76 -4.80 2.15 2.27
N GLY A 77 -5.10 1.40 3.34
CA GLY A 77 -6.23 1.71 4.21
C GLY A 77 -5.75 2.34 5.51
N PHE A 78 -6.58 3.19 6.10
CA PHE A 78 -6.31 3.77 7.42
C PHE A 78 -7.61 4.06 8.15
N LYS A 79 -7.53 4.11 9.48
CA LYS A 79 -8.66 4.48 10.33
C LYS A 79 -8.58 5.96 10.75
N HIS A 80 -7.48 6.38 11.35
CA HIS A 80 -7.30 7.75 11.84
C HIS A 80 -6.27 8.53 11.01
N LYS A 81 -5.08 7.96 10.81
CA LYS A 81 -4.01 8.56 10.02
C LYS A 81 -3.34 7.51 9.14
N LEU A 82 -2.98 7.92 7.95
CA LEU A 82 -2.24 7.08 7.02
C LEU A 82 -0.80 6.92 7.52
N LYS A 83 -0.32 5.68 7.54
CA LYS A 83 1.07 5.36 7.86
C LYS A 83 1.80 4.91 6.61
N LEU A 84 2.81 5.67 6.22
CA LEU A 84 3.68 5.33 5.09
C LEU A 84 5.01 4.84 5.62
N LYS A 85 5.23 3.53 5.55
CA LYS A 85 6.42 2.87 6.10
C LYS A 85 7.65 3.13 5.22
N LEU A 86 8.80 3.37 5.84
CA LEU A 86 10.06 3.53 5.11
C LEU A 86 10.42 2.29 4.28
N ASP A 87 10.19 1.11 4.81
CA ASP A 87 10.43 -0.15 4.08
C ASP A 87 9.59 -0.25 2.82
N ASP A 88 8.31 0.14 2.91
CA ASP A 88 7.42 0.16 1.74
C ASP A 88 7.90 1.18 0.72
N MET A 89 8.33 2.35 1.17
CA MET A 89 8.82 3.41 0.27
C MET A 89 10.04 2.95 -0.54
N GLN A 90 10.93 2.14 0.02
CA GLN A 90 12.06 1.60 -0.73
C GLN A 90 11.60 0.76 -1.92
N SER A 91 10.61 -0.11 -1.71
CA SER A 91 10.02 -0.92 -2.78
C SER A 91 9.27 -0.04 -3.79
N TYR A 92 8.48 0.90 -3.31
CA TYR A 92 7.71 1.80 -4.18
C TYR A 92 8.60 2.70 -5.03
N ASN A 93 9.71 3.18 -4.50
CA ASN A 93 10.69 3.96 -5.28
C ASN A 93 11.21 3.15 -6.46
N PHE A 94 11.52 1.87 -6.25
CA PHE A 94 11.95 0.96 -7.30
C PHE A 94 10.89 0.83 -8.39
N TRP A 95 9.65 0.51 -8.01
CA TRP A 95 8.56 0.29 -8.95
C TRP A 95 8.13 1.56 -9.67
N ASN A 96 8.12 2.69 -8.98
CA ASN A 96 7.78 4.00 -9.55
C ASN A 96 8.79 4.44 -10.62
N ASN A 97 10.06 3.99 -10.54
CA ASN A 97 11.06 4.22 -11.57
C ASN A 97 10.82 3.39 -12.83
N ILE A 98 10.18 2.24 -12.69
CA ILE A 98 9.86 1.36 -13.83
C ILE A 98 8.61 1.88 -14.55
N THR A 99 7.55 2.12 -13.80
CA THR A 99 6.26 2.61 -14.32
C THR A 99 5.63 3.50 -13.27
N LYS A 100 5.05 4.62 -13.69
CA LYS A 100 4.43 5.57 -12.78
C LYS A 100 3.48 4.89 -11.81
N MET A 101 3.59 5.23 -10.54
CA MET A 101 2.82 4.64 -9.46
C MET A 101 1.89 5.66 -8.83
N TYR A 102 0.66 5.22 -8.57
CA TYR A 102 -0.36 5.93 -7.81
C TYR A 102 -0.70 5.15 -6.55
N VAL A 103 -1.25 5.84 -5.57
CA VAL A 103 -1.71 5.22 -4.32
C VAL A 103 -3.21 5.49 -4.17
N PHE A 104 -3.97 4.41 -4.03
CA PHE A 104 -5.38 4.44 -3.69
C PHE A 104 -5.48 4.40 -2.16
N ILE A 105 -5.88 5.51 -1.57
CA ILE A 105 -5.92 5.68 -0.12
C ILE A 105 -7.37 5.66 0.34
N TYR A 106 -7.71 4.72 1.21
CA TYR A 106 -9.07 4.47 1.66
C TYR A 106 -9.22 4.75 3.16
N SER A 107 -10.14 5.65 3.49
CA SER A 107 -10.53 5.90 4.89
C SER A 107 -11.61 4.89 5.29
N THR A 108 -11.29 4.02 6.25
CA THR A 108 -12.24 3.01 6.72
C THR A 108 -13.37 3.62 7.54
N MET A 109 -13.15 4.77 8.18
CA MET A 109 -14.19 5.49 8.93
C MET A 109 -15.16 6.22 8.01
N ASP A 110 -14.63 6.96 7.04
CA ASP A 110 -15.43 7.79 6.14
C ASP A 110 -15.96 7.01 4.95
N LYS A 111 -15.42 5.81 4.70
CA LYS A 111 -15.74 4.95 3.54
C LYS A 111 -15.56 5.71 2.22
N ARG A 112 -14.48 6.49 2.13
CA ARG A 112 -14.11 7.28 0.95
C ARG A 112 -12.65 7.03 0.60
N HIS A 113 -12.32 7.28 -0.66
CA HIS A 113 -10.95 7.13 -1.13
C HIS A 113 -10.46 8.40 -1.82
N LYS A 114 -9.14 8.52 -1.90
CA LYS A 114 -8.42 9.47 -2.75
C LYS A 114 -7.36 8.72 -3.52
N ILE A 115 -7.06 9.16 -4.72
CA ILE A 115 -5.96 8.61 -5.52
C ILE A 115 -4.94 9.74 -5.72
N ILE A 116 -3.68 9.46 -5.39
CA ILE A 116 -2.59 10.43 -5.48
C ILE A 116 -1.38 9.80 -6.16
N GLU A 117 -0.64 10.59 -6.94
CA GLU A 117 0.67 10.16 -7.44
C GLU A 117 1.60 9.88 -6.28
N TYR A 118 2.35 8.77 -6.37
CA TYR A 118 3.29 8.39 -5.31
C TYR A 118 4.30 9.50 -4.99
N ASP A 119 4.84 10.18 -6.01
CA ASP A 119 5.78 11.28 -5.81
C ASP A 119 5.18 12.41 -4.98
N LYS A 120 3.93 12.77 -5.23
CA LYS A 120 3.22 13.78 -4.46
C LYS A 120 2.96 13.35 -3.03
N LEU A 121 2.66 12.06 -2.84
CA LEU A 121 2.49 11.50 -1.50
C LEU A 121 3.80 11.56 -0.71
N CYS A 122 4.93 11.28 -1.35
CA CYS A 122 6.25 11.42 -0.73
C CYS A 122 6.54 12.87 -0.31
N ASP A 123 6.22 13.84 -1.17
CA ASP A 123 6.41 15.27 -0.86
C ASP A 123 5.62 15.66 0.39
N ILE A 124 4.39 15.19 0.52
CA ILE A 124 3.57 15.41 1.70
C ILE A 124 4.18 14.70 2.91
N ALA A 125 4.59 13.44 2.77
CA ALA A 125 5.18 12.65 3.86
C ALA A 125 6.41 13.34 4.46
N TYR A 126 7.26 13.93 3.63
CA TYR A 126 8.48 14.60 4.09
C TYR A 126 8.20 15.87 4.91
N THR A 127 7.00 16.41 4.85
CA THR A 127 6.57 17.51 5.73
C THR A 127 5.99 17.01 7.05
N CYS A 128 5.79 15.70 7.19
CA CYS A 128 5.16 15.08 8.35
C CYS A 128 6.20 14.52 9.32
N LYS A 129 5.75 14.24 10.54
CA LYS A 129 6.62 13.67 11.57
C LYS A 129 6.90 12.20 11.30
N MET A 130 8.18 11.82 11.47
CA MET A 130 8.61 10.44 11.51
C MET A 130 8.30 9.82 12.86
N ASN A 131 7.70 8.62 12.86
CA ASN A 131 7.44 7.82 14.04
C ASN A 131 8.08 6.44 13.88
N TYR A 132 8.10 5.67 14.96
CA TYR A 132 8.71 4.35 14.98
C TYR A 132 7.77 3.36 15.66
N TYR A 133 7.65 2.16 15.08
CA TYR A 133 6.89 1.07 15.71
C TYR A 133 7.64 0.54 16.93
N GLN A 134 6.92 0.29 18.02
CA GLN A 134 7.51 -0.21 19.27
C GLN A 134 8.02 -1.65 19.15
N ASP A 135 7.34 -2.47 18.33
CA ASP A 135 7.66 -3.89 18.19
C ASP A 135 8.94 -4.16 17.39
N ASN A 136 9.29 -3.32 16.41
CA ASN A 136 10.43 -3.57 15.53
C ASN A 136 11.34 -2.35 15.29
N GLY A 137 10.99 -1.20 15.83
CA GLY A 137 11.79 0.04 15.70
C GLY A 137 11.80 0.64 14.28
N LYS A 138 11.02 0.11 13.35
CA LYS A 138 10.98 0.60 11.98
C LYS A 138 10.22 1.91 11.87
N GLY A 139 10.72 2.80 11.00
CA GLY A 139 10.16 4.14 10.82
C GLY A 139 8.98 4.19 9.87
N TYR A 140 8.09 5.12 10.11
CA TYR A 140 6.98 5.45 9.22
C TYR A 140 6.61 6.93 9.34
N TYR A 141 6.10 7.49 8.25
CA TYR A 141 5.48 8.81 8.27
C TYR A 141 4.00 8.67 8.59
N GLU A 142 3.50 9.56 9.45
CA GLU A 142 2.08 9.63 9.80
C GLU A 142 1.46 10.83 9.09
N ILE A 143 0.55 10.55 8.15
CA ILE A 143 0.00 11.55 7.24
C ILE A 143 -1.47 11.77 7.56
N ASP A 144 -1.83 13.02 7.78
CA ASP A 144 -3.22 13.43 7.96
C ASP A 144 -3.94 13.39 6.61
N TRP A 145 -5.12 12.77 6.58
CA TRP A 145 -5.97 12.68 5.39
C TRP A 145 -6.24 14.03 4.73
N ARG A 146 -6.33 15.09 5.52
CA ARG A 146 -6.60 16.43 5.02
C ARG A 146 -5.48 17.01 4.17
N LEU A 147 -4.27 16.46 4.27
CA LEU A 147 -3.12 16.90 3.48
C LEU A 147 -3.09 16.29 2.07
N ILE A 148 -3.91 15.26 1.84
CA ILE A 148 -3.92 14.50 0.59
C ILE A 148 -4.95 15.06 -0.38
#